data_7902061aa785120abbae1e0ca51f9ca7
#
_entry.id   7902061aa785120abbae1e0ca51f9ca7
#
_cell.length_a   1.000
_cell.length_b   1.000
_cell.length_c   1.000
_cell.angle_alpha   90.00
_cell.angle_beta   90.00
_cell.angle_gamma   90.00
#
_symmetry.space_group_name_H-M   'P 1'
#
loop_
_entity.id
_entity.type
_entity.pdbx_description
1 polymer ?
#
loop_
_entity_poly.entity_id
_entity_poly.type
_entity_poly.pdbx_seq_one_letter_code
_entity_poly.pdbx_strand_id
1 'polypeptide(L)'
;MRPAMHAPVRSQPRKKKSPKAFWLKQLHTWHWVSSAISLIGLLLFAFTGITLNHAADVEASPQTVEKAATLPPALLRQLAPDNAPDAKKPLPPQISSWIETKRGLKPDGKVEWSADEIYLPLPRPGGDAWVSIDRQTGAVTSETTSRGWVSYLNDLHKGRNTGATWKWFIDIFAGACFLFALTGLLLLQLHARKRPTTWPLVAAGLAIPVFLAIFFMH
;
A
#
# COMPACT_ATOMS: atom_id res chain seq x y z
N MET A 1 56.32 -10.16 61.23
CA MET A 1 55.46 -9.63 60.15
C MET A 1 54.26 -10.53 60.01
N ARG A 2 53.06 -10.04 60.35
CA ARG A 2 51.78 -10.81 60.19
C ARG A 2 51.18 -10.42 58.82
N PRO A 3 50.74 -11.37 57.99
CA PRO A 3 50.08 -11.03 56.72
C PRO A 3 48.68 -10.47 56.98
N ALA A 4 48.35 -9.38 56.33
CA ALA A 4 47.02 -8.76 56.38
C ALA A 4 45.98 -9.71 55.79
N MET A 5 45.03 -10.16 56.56
CA MET A 5 43.86 -10.92 56.10
C MET A 5 42.94 -9.99 55.30
N HIS A 6 42.87 -10.22 53.98
CA HIS A 6 41.84 -9.58 53.14
C HIS A 6 40.47 -10.06 53.54
N ALA A 7 39.62 -9.16 54.06
CA ALA A 7 38.22 -9.45 54.35
C ALA A 7 37.50 -9.82 53.04
N PRO A 8 36.60 -10.85 53.04
CA PRO A 8 35.89 -11.26 51.84
C PRO A 8 34.93 -10.16 51.37
N VAL A 9 35.05 -9.78 50.07
CA VAL A 9 34.17 -8.83 49.40
C VAL A 9 32.75 -9.42 49.43
N ARG A 10 31.90 -8.85 50.27
CA ARG A 10 30.48 -9.23 50.42
C ARG A 10 29.76 -8.92 49.15
N SER A 11 29.44 -9.94 48.34
CA SER A 11 28.66 -9.79 47.10
C SER A 11 27.28 -9.24 47.46
N GLN A 12 26.97 -8.03 46.98
CA GLN A 12 25.63 -7.45 47.19
C GLN A 12 24.57 -8.29 46.44
N PRO A 13 23.44 -8.62 47.11
CA PRO A 13 22.38 -9.39 46.47
C PRO A 13 21.84 -8.64 45.27
N ARG A 14 21.84 -9.29 44.11
CA ARG A 14 21.31 -8.76 42.86
C ARG A 14 19.83 -8.41 43.04
N LYS A 15 19.49 -7.12 43.14
CA LYS A 15 18.11 -6.64 43.30
C LYS A 15 17.25 -7.23 42.18
N LYS A 16 16.25 -8.04 42.51
CA LYS A 16 15.25 -8.54 41.54
C LYS A 16 14.60 -7.33 40.85
N LYS A 17 14.68 -7.25 39.54
CA LYS A 17 14.04 -6.17 38.78
C LYS A 17 12.54 -6.22 39.01
N SER A 18 11.94 -5.09 39.38
CA SER A 18 10.50 -5.02 39.61
C SER A 18 9.74 -5.29 38.30
N PRO A 19 8.59 -5.96 38.31
CA PRO A 19 7.76 -6.18 37.10
C PRO A 19 7.46 -4.89 36.38
N LYS A 20 7.27 -3.78 37.10
CA LYS A 20 7.06 -2.44 36.51
C LYS A 20 8.24 -1.97 35.67
N ALA A 21 9.48 -2.20 36.11
CA ALA A 21 10.68 -1.83 35.35
C ALA A 21 10.86 -2.69 34.09
N PHE A 22 10.45 -3.95 34.14
CA PHE A 22 10.43 -4.82 32.95
C PHE A 22 9.45 -4.30 31.91
N TRP A 23 8.18 -4.06 32.26
CA TRP A 23 7.17 -3.57 31.32
C TRP A 23 7.50 -2.20 30.74
N LEU A 24 8.05 -1.30 31.56
CA LEU A 24 8.50 0.01 31.08
C LEU A 24 9.61 -0.13 30.01
N LYS A 25 10.56 -1.05 30.25
CA LYS A 25 11.61 -1.32 29.26
C LYS A 25 11.02 -1.88 27.97
N GLN A 26 10.07 -2.82 28.06
CA GLN A 26 9.41 -3.37 26.88
C GLN A 26 8.67 -2.28 26.09
N LEU A 27 7.93 -1.40 26.78
CA LEU A 27 7.20 -0.30 26.14
C LEU A 27 8.15 0.64 25.36
N HIS A 28 9.29 1.01 25.93
CA HIS A 28 10.29 1.81 25.23
C HIS A 28 10.89 1.06 24.03
N THR A 29 11.16 -0.23 24.19
CA THR A 29 11.71 -1.05 23.09
C THR A 29 10.71 -1.15 21.95
N TRP A 30 9.45 -1.47 22.21
CA TRP A 30 8.41 -1.55 21.18
C TRP A 30 8.18 -0.21 20.48
N HIS A 31 8.15 0.89 21.28
CA HIS A 31 8.03 2.23 20.72
C HIS A 31 9.21 2.58 19.80
N TRP A 32 10.43 2.31 20.23
CA TRP A 32 11.63 2.57 19.42
C TRP A 32 11.66 1.74 18.14
N VAL A 33 11.37 0.44 18.22
CA VAL A 33 11.38 -0.46 17.05
C VAL A 33 10.30 -0.05 16.07
N SER A 34 9.05 0.16 16.53
CA SER A 34 7.95 0.56 15.66
C SER A 34 8.18 1.94 15.04
N SER A 35 8.75 2.88 15.79
CA SER A 35 9.17 4.20 15.29
C SER A 35 10.20 4.06 14.17
N ALA A 36 11.27 3.28 14.39
CA ALA A 36 12.33 3.08 13.41
C ALA A 36 11.82 2.47 12.09
N ILE A 37 10.86 1.54 12.19
CA ILE A 37 10.25 0.89 11.01
C ILE A 37 9.29 1.85 10.27
N SER A 38 8.50 2.65 11.01
CA SER A 38 7.40 3.40 10.41
C SER A 38 7.75 4.84 10.03
N LEU A 39 8.80 5.45 10.60
CA LEU A 39 9.04 6.89 10.50
C LEU A 39 9.17 7.40 9.05
N ILE A 40 10.00 6.77 8.23
CA ILE A 40 10.20 7.20 6.84
C ILE A 40 8.94 6.98 6.00
N GLY A 41 8.30 5.82 6.15
CA GLY A 41 7.03 5.55 5.49
C GLY A 41 5.95 6.56 5.90
N LEU A 42 5.89 6.94 7.17
CA LEU A 42 4.93 7.90 7.69
C LEU A 42 5.14 9.31 7.08
N LEU A 43 6.38 9.74 6.92
CA LEU A 43 6.71 10.99 6.23
C LEU A 43 6.29 10.94 4.76
N LEU A 44 6.56 9.83 4.06
CA LEU A 44 6.15 9.64 2.66
C LEU A 44 4.62 9.64 2.53
N PHE A 45 3.91 8.90 3.40
CA PHE A 45 2.45 8.87 3.40
C PHE A 45 1.84 10.22 3.78
N ALA A 46 2.43 10.97 4.71
CA ALA A 46 1.98 12.33 5.02
C ALA A 46 2.14 13.25 3.81
N PHE A 47 3.28 13.22 3.13
CA PHE A 47 3.51 14.00 1.92
C PHE A 47 2.53 13.61 0.80
N THR A 48 2.37 12.32 0.53
CA THR A 48 1.42 11.85 -0.50
C THR A 48 -0.04 12.07 -0.10
N GLY A 49 -0.35 12.16 1.19
CA GLY A 49 -1.66 12.57 1.69
C GLY A 49 -1.99 14.01 1.33
N ILE A 50 -1.02 14.92 1.39
CA ILE A 50 -1.19 16.32 0.95
C ILE A 50 -1.45 16.35 -0.56
N THR A 51 -0.64 15.68 -1.37
CA THR A 51 -0.84 15.64 -2.83
C THR A 51 -2.19 15.02 -3.20
N LEU A 52 -2.64 14.03 -2.44
CA LEU A 52 -3.92 13.40 -2.63
C LEU A 52 -5.10 14.34 -2.33
N ASN A 53 -5.00 15.13 -1.26
CA ASN A 53 -6.01 16.11 -0.88
C ASN A 53 -6.16 17.22 -1.93
N HIS A 54 -5.08 17.55 -2.65
CA HIS A 54 -5.05 18.55 -3.71
C HIS A 54 -4.99 17.93 -5.11
N ALA A 55 -5.43 16.68 -5.26
CA ALA A 55 -5.33 15.97 -6.53
C ALA A 55 -6.17 16.62 -7.66
N ALA A 56 -7.24 17.32 -7.32
CA ALA A 56 -8.06 18.05 -8.27
C ALA A 56 -7.41 19.36 -8.75
N ASP A 57 -6.49 19.92 -7.96
CA ASP A 57 -5.80 21.18 -8.26
C ASP A 57 -4.55 20.96 -9.12
N VAL A 58 -4.10 19.71 -9.25
CA VAL A 58 -2.96 19.33 -10.07
C VAL A 58 -3.45 18.91 -11.44
N GLU A 59 -3.21 19.75 -12.46
CA GLU A 59 -3.55 19.40 -13.83
C GLU A 59 -2.80 18.13 -14.27
N ALA A 60 -3.56 17.09 -14.60
CA ALA A 60 -3.02 15.89 -15.20
C ALA A 60 -2.93 16.12 -16.73
N SER A 61 -1.75 15.89 -17.29
CA SER A 61 -1.56 15.81 -18.74
C SER A 61 -1.45 14.33 -19.14
N PRO A 62 -2.56 13.63 -19.39
CA PRO A 62 -2.54 12.21 -19.71
C PRO A 62 -1.75 11.96 -20.98
N GLN A 63 -0.80 11.04 -20.92
CA GLN A 63 -0.07 10.56 -22.07
C GLN A 63 -0.67 9.22 -22.49
N THR A 64 -1.31 9.18 -23.65
CA THR A 64 -1.94 7.97 -24.17
C THR A 64 -1.13 7.43 -25.34
N VAL A 65 -0.80 6.16 -25.32
CA VAL A 65 -0.11 5.44 -26.38
C VAL A 65 -0.99 4.28 -26.83
N GLU A 66 -1.46 4.36 -28.05
CA GLU A 66 -2.20 3.29 -28.73
C GLU A 66 -1.26 2.48 -29.61
N LYS A 67 -1.45 1.17 -29.65
CA LYS A 67 -0.69 0.25 -30.52
C LYS A 67 -1.64 -0.78 -31.10
N ALA A 68 -1.61 -0.93 -32.42
CA ALA A 68 -2.32 -1.96 -33.16
C ALA A 68 -1.39 -3.11 -33.57
N ALA A 69 -1.91 -4.31 -33.69
CA ALA A 69 -1.27 -5.49 -34.32
C ALA A 69 -2.33 -6.48 -34.77
N THR A 70 -1.88 -7.54 -35.40
CA THR A 70 -2.75 -8.65 -35.78
C THR A 70 -2.26 -9.93 -35.14
N LEU A 71 -3.18 -10.68 -34.55
CA LEU A 71 -2.90 -11.96 -33.95
C LEU A 71 -2.53 -12.98 -35.02
N PRO A 72 -1.49 -13.81 -34.87
CA PRO A 72 -1.18 -14.89 -35.80
C PRO A 72 -2.39 -15.79 -36.03
N PRO A 73 -2.66 -16.28 -37.26
CA PRO A 73 -3.84 -17.09 -37.58
C PRO A 73 -3.94 -18.37 -36.72
N ALA A 74 -2.81 -18.93 -36.28
CA ALA A 74 -2.79 -20.10 -35.38
C ALA A 74 -3.34 -19.80 -33.99
N LEU A 75 -3.13 -18.57 -33.49
CA LEU A 75 -3.67 -18.11 -32.21
C LEU A 75 -5.14 -17.66 -32.33
N LEU A 76 -5.49 -17.02 -33.45
CA LEU A 76 -6.84 -16.60 -33.73
C LEU A 76 -7.84 -17.77 -33.71
N ARG A 77 -7.44 -18.93 -34.26
CA ARG A 77 -8.26 -20.15 -34.23
C ARG A 77 -8.64 -20.63 -32.82
N GLN A 78 -7.85 -20.28 -31.81
CA GLN A 78 -8.15 -20.59 -30.41
C GLN A 78 -9.22 -19.67 -29.81
N LEU A 79 -9.55 -18.58 -30.47
CA LEU A 79 -10.55 -17.60 -30.07
C LEU A 79 -11.86 -17.74 -30.85
N ALA A 80 -11.99 -18.80 -31.64
CA ALA A 80 -13.23 -19.06 -32.42
C ALA A 80 -14.47 -18.94 -31.54
N PRO A 81 -15.57 -18.38 -32.05
CA PRO A 81 -16.79 -18.19 -31.30
C PRO A 81 -17.33 -19.50 -30.76
N ASP A 82 -17.32 -19.66 -29.45
CA ASP A 82 -18.07 -20.69 -28.77
C ASP A 82 -19.53 -20.24 -28.67
N ASN A 83 -20.50 -21.17 -28.62
CA ASN A 83 -21.92 -20.87 -28.39
C ASN A 83 -22.22 -20.30 -26.98
N ALA A 84 -21.21 -19.90 -26.21
CA ALA A 84 -21.33 -19.31 -24.87
C ALA A 84 -20.62 -17.93 -24.86
N PRO A 85 -21.31 -16.84 -25.21
CA PRO A 85 -20.72 -15.52 -25.36
C PRO A 85 -20.22 -14.87 -24.08
N ASP A 86 -20.71 -15.23 -22.92
CA ASP A 86 -20.44 -14.54 -21.64
C ASP A 86 -19.55 -15.34 -20.66
N ALA A 87 -18.73 -16.23 -21.16
CA ALA A 87 -17.86 -16.99 -20.30
C ALA A 87 -16.68 -16.11 -19.78
N LYS A 88 -16.60 -15.90 -18.49
CA LYS A 88 -15.41 -15.34 -17.79
C LYS A 88 -14.25 -16.35 -17.83
N LYS A 89 -13.81 -16.71 -19.02
CA LYS A 89 -12.72 -17.64 -19.24
C LYS A 89 -11.39 -16.85 -19.22
N PRO A 90 -10.31 -17.38 -18.65
CA PRO A 90 -8.98 -16.80 -18.85
C PRO A 90 -8.59 -16.89 -20.32
N LEU A 91 -7.70 -15.96 -20.75
CA LEU A 91 -7.11 -16.07 -22.09
C LEU A 91 -6.27 -17.36 -22.20
N PRO A 92 -6.26 -18.00 -23.38
CA PRO A 92 -5.32 -19.08 -23.66
C PRO A 92 -3.87 -18.64 -23.35
N PRO A 93 -3.06 -19.48 -22.68
CA PRO A 93 -1.69 -19.11 -22.26
C PRO A 93 -0.80 -18.60 -23.38
N GLN A 94 -0.96 -19.14 -24.59
CA GLN A 94 -0.19 -18.73 -25.76
C GLN A 94 -0.52 -17.29 -26.20
N ILE A 95 -1.79 -16.88 -26.12
CA ILE A 95 -2.23 -15.52 -26.42
C ILE A 95 -1.76 -14.57 -25.32
N SER A 96 -1.85 -14.97 -24.05
CA SER A 96 -1.32 -14.20 -22.94
C SER A 96 0.17 -13.91 -23.11
N SER A 97 0.97 -14.94 -23.43
CA SER A 97 2.41 -14.79 -23.70
C SER A 97 2.70 -13.92 -24.91
N TRP A 98 1.87 -13.99 -25.96
CA TRP A 98 2.02 -13.15 -27.14
C TRP A 98 1.75 -11.69 -26.80
N ILE A 99 0.68 -11.37 -26.03
CA ILE A 99 0.39 -10.02 -25.57
C ILE A 99 1.54 -9.49 -24.71
N GLU A 100 2.04 -10.26 -23.76
CA GLU A 100 3.15 -9.86 -22.90
C GLU A 100 4.40 -9.54 -23.73
N THR A 101 4.75 -10.41 -24.67
CA THR A 101 5.95 -10.26 -25.51
C THR A 101 5.83 -9.10 -26.50
N LYS A 102 4.67 -8.93 -27.13
CA LYS A 102 4.49 -7.93 -28.22
C LYS A 102 4.00 -6.58 -27.73
N ARG A 103 3.35 -6.52 -26.55
CA ARG A 103 2.75 -5.31 -26.00
C ARG A 103 3.42 -4.84 -24.73
N GLY A 104 4.15 -5.73 -24.01
CA GLY A 104 4.72 -5.44 -22.69
C GLY A 104 3.63 -5.31 -21.63
N LEU A 105 2.43 -5.85 -21.85
CA LEU A 105 1.30 -5.82 -20.94
C LEU A 105 1.08 -7.23 -20.40
N LYS A 106 1.06 -7.39 -19.09
CA LYS A 106 0.71 -8.66 -18.42
C LYS A 106 -0.80 -8.81 -18.38
N PRO A 107 -1.37 -9.84 -19.05
CA PRO A 107 -2.80 -10.06 -19.11
C PRO A 107 -3.32 -10.80 -17.85
N ASP A 108 -3.15 -10.18 -16.69
CA ASP A 108 -3.59 -10.70 -15.37
C ASP A 108 -4.96 -10.13 -14.92
N GLY A 109 -5.59 -9.32 -15.78
CA GLY A 109 -6.92 -8.75 -15.55
C GLY A 109 -8.05 -9.76 -15.76
N LYS A 110 -9.26 -9.33 -15.41
CA LYS A 110 -10.50 -10.06 -15.71
C LYS A 110 -10.80 -9.92 -17.20
N VAL A 111 -10.86 -11.05 -17.90
CA VAL A 111 -11.17 -11.07 -19.33
C VAL A 111 -12.67 -11.01 -19.53
N GLU A 112 -13.13 -10.08 -20.34
CA GLU A 112 -14.53 -9.94 -20.75
C GLU A 112 -14.68 -10.47 -22.18
N TRP A 113 -15.53 -11.47 -22.36
CA TRP A 113 -15.76 -12.13 -23.65
C TRP A 113 -17.11 -11.72 -24.20
N SER A 114 -17.13 -11.22 -25.41
CA SER A 114 -18.34 -11.01 -26.20
C SER A 114 -18.33 -11.89 -27.46
N ALA A 115 -19.38 -11.81 -28.28
CA ALA A 115 -19.47 -12.57 -29.52
C ALA A 115 -18.34 -12.21 -30.50
N ASP A 116 -18.00 -10.93 -30.59
CA ASP A 116 -17.10 -10.39 -31.59
C ASP A 116 -15.75 -9.93 -31.01
N GLU A 117 -15.69 -9.68 -29.72
CA GLU A 117 -14.55 -9.01 -29.07
C GLU A 117 -14.17 -9.70 -27.75
N ILE A 118 -12.89 -9.67 -27.43
CA ILE A 118 -12.35 -9.99 -26.13
C ILE A 118 -11.72 -8.72 -25.58
N TYR A 119 -12.27 -8.20 -24.46
CA TYR A 119 -11.77 -7.02 -23.80
C TYR A 119 -11.06 -7.37 -22.50
N LEU A 120 -9.86 -6.82 -22.33
CA LEU A 120 -9.00 -7.06 -21.17
C LEU A 120 -8.63 -5.74 -20.53
N PRO A 121 -9.33 -5.29 -19.47
CA PRO A 121 -8.91 -4.14 -18.70
C PRO A 121 -7.70 -4.49 -17.84
N LEU A 122 -6.68 -3.63 -17.88
CA LEU A 122 -5.41 -3.77 -17.16
C LEU A 122 -5.13 -2.49 -16.34
N PRO A 123 -5.95 -2.18 -15.34
CA PRO A 123 -5.75 -1.00 -14.52
C PRO A 123 -4.42 -1.07 -13.79
N ARG A 124 -3.69 0.07 -13.74
CA ARG A 124 -2.36 0.18 -13.16
C ARG A 124 -2.22 1.45 -12.33
N PRO A 125 -1.32 1.50 -11.35
CA PRO A 125 -1.13 2.72 -10.57
C PRO A 125 -0.74 3.90 -11.47
N GLY A 126 -1.36 5.05 -11.26
CA GLY A 126 -1.12 6.28 -12.03
C GLY A 126 -1.58 6.25 -13.46
N GLY A 127 -2.40 5.28 -13.86
CA GLY A 127 -2.89 5.19 -15.23
C GLY A 127 -3.85 4.04 -15.45
N ASP A 128 -4.07 3.75 -16.72
CA ASP A 128 -4.85 2.61 -17.18
C ASP A 128 -4.16 1.95 -18.37
N ALA A 129 -4.50 0.70 -18.62
CA ALA A 129 -4.21 0.04 -19.88
C ALA A 129 -5.37 -0.91 -20.21
N TRP A 130 -5.52 -1.23 -21.47
CA TRP A 130 -6.46 -2.24 -21.93
C TRP A 130 -5.97 -2.88 -23.21
N VAL A 131 -6.46 -4.07 -23.50
CA VAL A 131 -6.26 -4.78 -24.75
C VAL A 131 -7.61 -5.25 -25.26
N SER A 132 -7.89 -4.97 -26.51
CA SER A 132 -9.04 -5.50 -27.24
C SER A 132 -8.56 -6.42 -28.34
N ILE A 133 -9.25 -7.54 -28.54
CA ILE A 133 -8.99 -8.50 -29.61
C ILE A 133 -10.29 -8.77 -30.35
N ASP A 134 -10.33 -8.41 -31.63
CA ASP A 134 -11.41 -8.79 -32.52
C ASP A 134 -11.30 -10.30 -32.84
N ARG A 135 -12.35 -11.03 -32.57
CA ARG A 135 -12.38 -12.51 -32.69
C ARG A 135 -12.53 -13.01 -34.14
N GLN A 136 -12.96 -12.14 -35.06
CA GLN A 136 -13.16 -12.48 -36.46
C GLN A 136 -11.90 -12.19 -37.26
N THR A 137 -11.35 -10.99 -37.11
CA THR A 137 -10.21 -10.51 -37.86
C THR A 137 -8.86 -10.78 -37.23
N GLY A 138 -8.84 -10.99 -35.89
CA GLY A 138 -7.62 -11.08 -35.09
C GLY A 138 -6.93 -9.72 -34.89
N ALA A 139 -7.61 -8.61 -35.18
CA ALA A 139 -7.09 -7.28 -34.90
C ALA A 139 -6.95 -7.11 -33.39
N VAL A 140 -5.76 -6.67 -32.96
CA VAL A 140 -5.44 -6.43 -31.54
C VAL A 140 -5.11 -4.96 -31.37
N THR A 141 -5.92 -4.26 -30.60
CA THR A 141 -5.66 -2.88 -30.18
C THR A 141 -5.31 -2.87 -28.70
N SER A 142 -4.30 -2.13 -28.34
CA SER A 142 -3.92 -1.91 -26.95
C SER A 142 -3.64 -0.45 -26.70
N GLU A 143 -4.15 0.06 -25.61
CA GLU A 143 -3.92 1.42 -25.16
C GLU A 143 -3.28 1.42 -23.78
N THR A 144 -2.38 2.36 -23.57
CA THR A 144 -1.77 2.62 -22.27
C THR A 144 -1.81 4.10 -22.00
N THR A 145 -2.49 4.49 -20.93
CA THR A 145 -2.58 5.88 -20.46
C THR A 145 -1.80 6.04 -19.18
N SER A 146 -0.96 7.07 -19.12
CA SER A 146 -0.27 7.52 -17.90
C SER A 146 -0.76 8.91 -17.51
N ARG A 147 -1.15 9.08 -16.25
CA ARG A 147 -1.59 10.36 -15.66
C ARG A 147 -0.47 11.06 -14.89
N GLY A 148 0.76 10.60 -15.05
CA GLY A 148 1.94 11.18 -14.42
C GLY A 148 2.21 10.68 -12.99
N TRP A 149 3.34 11.15 -12.43
CA TRP A 149 3.89 10.65 -11.17
C TRP A 149 3.05 11.00 -9.93
N VAL A 150 2.35 12.15 -9.92
CA VAL A 150 1.46 12.52 -8.80
C VAL A 150 0.31 11.53 -8.69
N SER A 151 -0.34 11.21 -9.82
CA SER A 151 -1.40 10.20 -9.87
C SER A 151 -0.88 8.82 -9.47
N TYR A 152 0.34 8.46 -9.86
CA TYR A 152 0.99 7.23 -9.47
C TYR A 152 1.18 7.15 -7.95
N LEU A 153 1.74 8.18 -7.32
CA LEU A 153 1.93 8.22 -5.87
C LEU A 153 0.60 8.21 -5.11
N ASN A 154 -0.41 8.89 -5.63
CA ASN A 154 -1.75 8.89 -5.03
C ASN A 154 -2.40 7.50 -5.08
N ASP A 155 -2.23 6.76 -6.18
CA ASP A 155 -2.70 5.38 -6.28
C ASP A 155 -1.92 4.43 -5.37
N LEU A 156 -0.60 4.61 -5.22
CA LEU A 156 0.21 3.89 -4.23
C LEU A 156 -0.27 4.17 -2.80
N HIS A 157 -0.56 5.43 -2.47
CA HIS A 157 -1.08 5.82 -1.17
C HIS A 157 -2.40 5.11 -0.84
N LYS A 158 -3.29 5.01 -1.82
CA LYS A 158 -4.60 4.33 -1.69
C LYS A 158 -4.52 2.81 -1.81
N GLY A 159 -3.40 2.24 -2.23
CA GLY A 159 -3.30 0.84 -2.60
C GLY A 159 -4.13 0.46 -3.82
N ARG A 160 -4.51 1.46 -4.68
CA ARG A 160 -5.37 1.26 -5.83
C ARG A 160 -4.56 0.71 -7.01
N ASN A 161 -5.02 -0.40 -7.60
CA ASN A 161 -4.39 -1.06 -8.75
C ASN A 161 -2.92 -1.49 -8.52
N THR A 162 -2.52 -1.73 -7.25
CA THR A 162 -1.11 -1.97 -6.87
C THR A 162 -0.73 -3.44 -6.71
N GLY A 163 -1.68 -4.35 -6.85
CA GLY A 163 -1.44 -5.77 -6.61
C GLY A 163 -1.36 -6.16 -5.11
N ALA A 164 -1.30 -7.47 -4.85
CA ALA A 164 -1.39 -8.02 -3.50
C ALA A 164 -0.18 -7.66 -2.62
N THR A 165 1.04 -7.71 -3.20
CA THR A 165 2.29 -7.43 -2.45
C THR A 165 2.30 -6.04 -1.84
N TRP A 166 1.86 -5.02 -2.59
CA TRP A 166 1.80 -3.65 -2.10
C TRP A 166 0.72 -3.47 -1.03
N LYS A 167 -0.43 -4.12 -1.18
CA LYS A 167 -1.50 -4.11 -0.17
C LYS A 167 -1.01 -4.71 1.15
N TRP A 168 -0.34 -5.85 1.11
CA TRP A 168 0.28 -6.43 2.30
C TRP A 168 1.31 -5.50 2.95
N PHE A 169 2.13 -4.81 2.15
CA PHE A 169 3.05 -3.81 2.67
C PHE A 169 2.32 -2.69 3.43
N ILE A 170 1.24 -2.14 2.85
CA ILE A 170 0.42 -1.10 3.49
C ILE A 170 -0.15 -1.60 4.83
N ASP A 171 -0.69 -2.82 4.88
CA ASP A 171 -1.29 -3.38 6.09
C ASP A 171 -0.25 -3.58 7.21
N ILE A 172 0.92 -4.12 6.88
CA ILE A 172 2.03 -4.29 7.84
C ILE A 172 2.52 -2.92 8.32
N PHE A 173 2.68 -1.97 7.41
CA PHE A 173 3.09 -0.62 7.72
C PHE A 173 2.07 0.09 8.63
N ALA A 174 0.78 -0.01 8.32
CA ALA A 174 -0.30 0.52 9.15
C ALA A 174 -0.28 -0.10 10.56
N GLY A 175 -0.05 -1.41 10.68
CA GLY A 175 0.15 -2.09 11.96
C GLY A 175 1.34 -1.55 12.76
N ALA A 176 2.47 -1.28 12.09
CA ALA A 176 3.64 -0.66 12.73
C ALA A 176 3.35 0.78 13.20
N CYS A 177 2.65 1.59 12.40
CA CYS A 177 2.21 2.94 12.78
C CYS A 177 1.23 2.91 13.96
N PHE A 178 0.28 1.96 13.97
CA PHE A 178 -0.65 1.78 15.08
C PHE A 178 0.10 1.44 16.38
N LEU A 179 1.03 0.50 16.33
CA LEU A 179 1.84 0.14 17.49
C LEU A 179 2.70 1.31 17.97
N PHE A 180 3.30 2.07 17.06
CA PHE A 180 4.04 3.29 17.37
C PHE A 180 3.15 4.32 18.08
N ALA A 181 1.96 4.61 17.54
CA ALA A 181 1.03 5.57 18.13
C ALA A 181 0.53 5.11 19.51
N LEU A 182 0.14 3.83 19.66
CA LEU A 182 -0.33 3.28 20.90
C LEU A 182 0.75 3.31 22.01
N THR A 183 1.96 2.88 21.69
CA THR A 183 3.07 2.92 22.64
C THR A 183 3.47 4.36 22.99
N GLY A 184 3.38 5.28 22.03
CA GLY A 184 3.55 6.72 22.24
C GLY A 184 2.54 7.30 23.22
N LEU A 185 1.25 6.98 23.08
CA LEU A 185 0.19 7.39 24.02
C LEU A 185 0.45 6.86 25.44
N LEU A 186 0.87 5.61 25.56
CA LEU A 186 1.20 5.03 26.89
C LEU A 186 2.41 5.73 27.50
N LEU A 187 3.44 6.06 26.73
CA LEU A 187 4.59 6.83 27.19
C LEU A 187 4.19 8.27 27.58
N LEU A 188 3.30 8.92 26.81
CA LEU A 188 2.74 10.22 27.14
C LEU A 188 2.02 10.19 28.49
N GLN A 189 1.19 9.17 28.75
CA GLN A 189 0.52 8.98 30.04
C GLN A 189 1.52 8.90 31.21
N LEU A 190 2.61 8.18 31.05
CA LEU A 190 3.63 8.06 32.08
C LEU A 190 4.33 9.40 32.40
N HIS A 191 4.43 10.30 31.41
CA HIS A 191 5.10 11.58 31.54
C HIS A 191 4.15 12.78 31.70
N ALA A 192 2.83 12.58 31.58
CA ALA A 192 1.81 13.62 31.60
C ALA A 192 1.78 14.45 32.89
N ARG A 193 2.16 13.86 34.03
CA ARG A 193 2.21 14.58 35.33
C ARG A 193 3.08 15.83 35.31
N LYS A 194 4.09 15.90 34.45
CA LYS A 194 4.99 17.04 34.30
C LYS A 194 4.53 18.03 33.21
N ARG A 195 3.45 17.72 32.48
CA ARG A 195 2.94 18.50 31.33
C ARG A 195 1.41 18.50 31.33
N PRO A 196 0.75 19.43 32.05
CA PRO A 196 -0.71 19.41 32.23
C PRO A 196 -1.48 19.59 30.93
N THR A 197 -0.89 20.20 29.89
CA THR A 197 -1.51 20.41 28.58
C THR A 197 -1.54 19.14 27.71
N THR A 198 -0.90 18.04 28.11
CA THR A 198 -0.82 16.81 27.31
C THR A 198 -2.20 16.27 26.96
N TRP A 199 -3.06 16.07 27.95
CA TRP A 199 -4.39 15.49 27.71
C TRP A 199 -5.36 16.44 27.00
N PRO A 200 -5.41 17.74 27.29
CA PRO A 200 -6.15 18.69 26.46
C PRO A 200 -5.74 18.65 24.98
N LEU A 201 -4.44 18.55 24.66
CA LEU A 201 -3.98 18.46 23.28
C LEU A 201 -4.36 17.14 22.60
N VAL A 202 -4.24 16.00 23.29
CA VAL A 202 -4.69 14.69 22.80
C VAL A 202 -6.20 14.71 22.55
N ALA A 203 -6.98 15.25 23.47
CA ALA A 203 -8.42 15.39 23.33
C ALA A 203 -8.79 16.30 22.13
N ALA A 204 -8.10 17.41 21.94
CA ALA A 204 -8.30 18.30 20.78
C ALA A 204 -7.98 17.58 19.47
N GLY A 205 -6.89 16.78 19.43
CA GLY A 205 -6.51 15.97 18.28
C GLY A 205 -7.59 14.96 17.86
N LEU A 206 -8.41 14.50 18.77
CA LEU A 206 -9.57 13.65 18.47
C LEU A 206 -10.83 14.47 18.18
N ALA A 207 -11.11 15.50 19.01
CA ALA A 207 -12.36 16.25 18.94
C ALA A 207 -12.47 17.07 17.63
N ILE A 208 -11.37 17.68 17.17
CA ILE A 208 -11.39 18.52 15.97
C ILE A 208 -11.83 17.74 14.72
N PRO A 209 -11.19 16.60 14.34
CA PRO A 209 -11.62 15.86 13.15
C PRO A 209 -13.04 15.29 13.29
N VAL A 210 -13.44 14.86 14.48
CA VAL A 210 -14.83 14.38 14.73
C VAL A 210 -15.82 15.52 14.56
N PHE A 211 -15.54 16.69 15.10
CA PHE A 211 -16.39 17.88 14.92
C PHE A 211 -16.52 18.27 13.44
N LEU A 212 -15.39 18.33 12.72
CA LEU A 212 -15.40 18.63 11.30
C LEU A 212 -16.20 17.58 10.49
N ALA A 213 -16.04 16.30 10.80
CA ALA A 213 -16.78 15.25 10.12
C ALA A 213 -18.30 15.36 10.34
N ILE A 214 -18.74 15.68 11.56
CA ILE A 214 -20.19 15.76 11.88
C ILE A 214 -20.83 17.02 11.30
N PHE A 215 -20.14 18.16 11.32
CA PHE A 215 -20.78 19.45 11.00
C PHE A 215 -20.47 19.96 9.58
N PHE A 216 -19.47 19.41 8.89
CA PHE A 216 -19.03 19.91 7.58
C PHE A 216 -19.00 18.84 6.47
N MET A 217 -19.17 17.56 6.78
CA MET A 217 -19.26 16.49 5.79
C MET A 217 -20.72 16.00 5.66
N HIS A 218 -21.54 16.80 4.96
CA HIS A 218 -22.92 16.43 4.60
C HIS A 218 -23.06 16.34 3.09
#